data_734291fb81208b98605aec5a5cb2026f
#
_entry.id   734291fb81208b98605aec5a5cb2026f
#
_cell.length_a   1.000
_cell.length_b   1.000
_cell.length_c   1.000
_cell.angle_alpha   90.00
_cell.angle_beta   90.00
_cell.angle_gamma   90.00
#
_symmetry.space_group_name_H-M   'P 1'
#
loop_
_entity.id
_entity.type
_entity.pdbx_description
1 polymer ?
#
loop_
_entity_poly.entity_id
_entity_poly.type
_entity_poly.pdbx_seq_one_letter_code
_entity_poly.pdbx_strand_id
1 'polypeptide(L)'
;MSMKKSVSSLHRTRPFALGALAAATFSLSLGFVESTPAYAKVAPQPAVLTASAVAVADKFAADAAEQVLKEGGNAVDAAVAIAFTLAVTYPEAGNLGGGGFMTLYVDHRPYFLDYRERAPIAATKNMYLDDKGEVIKGMSLYGYRAVGVPGTVSGMWEAQKRFGKLKWKQVVAPAIKYAQDGFEVSDQLQERKDAASKDFAGKTNFDSYFGTLNKGVNFKQPELAATLQRISDKGAKGFYEGQTADLISTAMAGHGLITSQDLKEYKAVWRQPVLASWNGYRVITAPPPSSGGIGLVQLLKMKADLKDKYANVPLNSAQYIHLTAEIEKRVFADRAQYLGDPDFYKVPVAQLIDDDYILKRASEVNPDTPSDTKSVVPGLGTTMPEKAETTHFSVVDKWGNAVSNTYTINGYFGSGVVVDGTGVVLNDEMDDFSSKPGVANMFGVVGSDANAIEPRKRPLSSMTPTILTKDDQVAMVIGTPGGSRIFTSIFQVISNVYDFSMPLPEAVAAMRFHHQLLPPNTIFWEPYKPIDGDLAKELEAKGYTLAKQGFNGDIQVIKIDDKTPEPVADPRGRGVTRVIQ
;
A
#
# COMPACT_ATOMS: atom_id res chain seq x y z
N MET A 1 2.48 59.94 44.23
CA MET A 1 3.56 60.85 43.95
C MET A 1 3.96 60.63 42.51
N SER A 2 3.43 61.42 41.63
CA SER A 2 3.88 62.69 41.05
C SER A 2 5.16 62.50 40.21
N MET A 3 5.31 62.88 39.01
CA MET A 3 4.74 63.85 38.07
C MET A 3 5.46 63.62 36.72
N LYS A 4 4.78 63.60 35.57
CA LYS A 4 4.62 64.75 34.64
C LYS A 4 5.95 65.27 34.06
N LYS A 5 6.15 65.49 32.85
CA LYS A 5 5.57 66.22 31.69
C LYS A 5 6.72 66.33 30.68
N SER A 6 6.72 66.68 29.44
CA SER A 6 5.77 67.14 28.43
C SER A 6 6.62 67.66 27.21
N VAL A 7 6.17 67.38 26.02
CA VAL A 7 5.81 68.36 24.95
C VAL A 7 6.92 69.25 24.39
N SER A 8 7.24 69.36 23.13
CA SER A 8 6.62 70.10 22.01
C SER A 8 7.63 70.24 20.84
N SER A 9 7.31 69.95 19.66
CA SER A 9 6.66 70.69 18.55
C SER A 9 7.54 71.77 17.89
N LEU A 10 7.52 71.77 16.59
CA LEU A 10 7.31 72.88 15.62
C LEU A 10 8.37 73.09 14.51
N HIS A 11 8.01 72.74 13.34
CA HIS A 11 7.77 73.64 12.16
C HIS A 11 8.92 74.12 11.27
N ARG A 12 8.69 73.88 9.96
CA ARG A 12 8.85 74.82 8.78
C ARG A 12 10.28 75.06 8.26
N THR A 13 10.59 75.04 6.99
CA THR A 13 10.00 75.45 5.70
C THR A 13 11.02 75.22 4.58
N ARG A 14 10.53 75.00 3.37
CA ARG A 14 11.30 75.08 2.11
C ARG A 14 11.72 76.53 1.80
N PRO A 15 12.72 76.77 0.89
CA PRO A 15 12.39 76.96 -0.51
C PRO A 15 13.48 76.54 -1.55
N PHE A 16 13.03 76.63 -2.81
CA PHE A 16 13.65 76.47 -4.11
C PHE A 16 14.99 77.18 -4.34
N ALA A 17 15.84 76.66 -5.24
CA ALA A 17 16.56 77.40 -6.26
C ALA A 17 17.03 76.57 -7.44
N LEU A 18 16.82 77.09 -8.64
CA LEU A 18 17.25 76.61 -9.97
C LEU A 18 18.79 76.77 -10.14
N GLY A 19 19.31 75.88 -11.04
CA GLY A 19 20.50 76.38 -11.76
C GLY A 19 21.35 75.26 -12.44
N ALA A 20 21.32 75.32 -13.76
CA ALA A 20 22.39 75.10 -14.74
C ALA A 20 22.62 73.70 -15.35
N LEU A 21 22.35 73.64 -16.67
CA LEU A 21 22.75 72.64 -17.68
C LEU A 21 24.28 72.49 -17.75
N ALA A 22 24.70 71.20 -17.82
CA ALA A 22 25.94 70.86 -18.52
C ALA A 22 25.69 69.54 -19.33
N ALA A 23 25.79 69.72 -20.64
CA ALA A 23 25.68 68.62 -21.60
C ALA A 23 26.95 67.73 -21.57
N ALA A 24 26.82 66.45 -21.28
CA ALA A 24 27.84 65.48 -21.54
C ALA A 24 27.27 64.41 -22.50
N THR A 25 27.77 64.39 -23.71
CA THR A 25 27.50 63.36 -24.73
C THR A 25 28.11 62.05 -24.31
N PHE A 26 27.24 61.06 -23.94
CA PHE A 26 27.62 59.70 -23.79
C PHE A 26 27.16 58.91 -25.02
N SER A 27 28.13 58.38 -25.77
CA SER A 27 27.90 57.49 -26.90
C SER A 27 27.35 56.16 -26.38
N LEU A 28 26.06 55.87 -26.62
CA LEU A 28 25.49 54.53 -26.41
C LEU A 28 25.93 53.61 -27.55
N SER A 29 26.85 52.70 -27.27
CA SER A 29 27.06 51.51 -28.08
C SER A 29 25.92 50.51 -27.75
N LEU A 30 24.94 50.41 -28.65
CA LEU A 30 23.95 49.30 -28.61
C LEU A 30 24.67 48.00 -28.94
N GLY A 31 25.02 47.24 -27.90
CA GLY A 31 25.31 45.82 -28.04
C GLY A 31 23.98 45.06 -28.26
N PHE A 32 23.75 44.60 -29.49
CA PHE A 32 22.72 43.59 -29.76
C PHE A 32 23.13 42.32 -29.03
N VAL A 33 22.49 42.03 -27.88
CA VAL A 33 22.46 40.71 -27.31
C VAL A 33 21.41 39.94 -28.12
N GLU A 34 21.87 39.09 -29.06
CA GLU A 34 21.04 38.07 -29.66
C GLU A 34 20.59 37.11 -28.55
N SER A 35 19.37 37.32 -28.05
CA SER A 35 18.69 36.34 -27.24
C SER A 35 18.33 35.16 -28.16
N THR A 36 19.14 34.08 -28.14
CA THR A 36 18.73 32.80 -28.65
C THR A 36 17.44 32.41 -27.96
N PRO A 37 16.36 32.11 -28.68
CA PRO A 37 15.13 31.64 -28.06
C PRO A 37 15.45 30.32 -27.35
N ALA A 38 15.31 30.30 -26.02
CA ALA A 38 15.29 29.08 -25.27
C ALA A 38 14.17 28.21 -25.85
N TYR A 39 14.53 27.15 -26.58
CA TYR A 39 13.58 26.13 -26.98
C TYR A 39 12.94 25.61 -25.70
N ALA A 40 11.72 26.03 -25.42
CA ALA A 40 10.88 25.38 -24.44
C ALA A 40 10.84 23.89 -24.86
N LYS A 41 11.40 23.00 -24.03
CA LYS A 41 11.22 21.58 -24.24
C LYS A 41 9.72 21.33 -24.32
N VAL A 42 9.24 21.04 -25.55
CA VAL A 42 7.86 20.57 -25.74
C VAL A 42 7.73 19.37 -24.84
N ALA A 43 6.81 19.42 -23.87
CA ALA A 43 6.53 18.30 -23.01
C ALA A 43 6.21 17.09 -23.91
N PRO A 44 6.83 15.93 -23.71
CA PRO A 44 6.52 14.77 -24.52
C PRO A 44 5.02 14.51 -24.47
N GLN A 45 4.41 14.37 -25.64
CA GLN A 45 2.99 13.99 -25.71
C GLN A 45 2.82 12.63 -25.03
N PRO A 46 1.72 12.39 -24.27
CA PRO A 46 1.52 11.12 -23.59
C PRO A 46 1.61 9.97 -24.58
N ALA A 47 2.39 8.94 -24.23
CA ALA A 47 2.42 7.73 -25.03
C ALA A 47 1.05 7.09 -24.98
N VAL A 48 0.38 7.01 -26.12
CA VAL A 48 -0.90 6.32 -26.24
C VAL A 48 -0.62 4.84 -26.28
N LEU A 49 -1.14 4.08 -25.29
CA LEU A 49 -1.07 2.62 -25.29
C LEU A 49 -2.01 2.03 -26.35
N THR A 50 -1.69 0.84 -26.82
CA THR A 50 -2.51 0.10 -27.80
C THR A 50 -3.88 -0.31 -27.23
N ALA A 51 -3.98 -0.44 -25.90
CA ALA A 51 -5.21 -0.78 -25.18
C ALA A 51 -5.11 -0.34 -23.73
N SER A 52 -6.25 -0.30 -23.03
CA SER A 52 -6.30 -0.30 -21.57
C SER A 52 -6.15 -1.74 -21.07
N ALA A 53 -5.64 -1.93 -19.82
CA ALA A 53 -5.53 -3.26 -19.25
C ALA A 53 -5.75 -3.24 -17.73
N VAL A 54 -6.25 -4.37 -17.22
CA VAL A 54 -6.42 -4.60 -15.78
C VAL A 54 -5.94 -6.00 -15.40
N ALA A 55 -5.36 -6.10 -14.20
CA ALA A 55 -5.09 -7.34 -13.49
C ALA A 55 -5.69 -7.20 -12.09
N VAL A 56 -6.65 -8.07 -11.74
CA VAL A 56 -7.48 -7.91 -10.54
C VAL A 56 -7.78 -9.25 -9.87
N ALA A 57 -8.15 -9.22 -8.60
CA ALA A 57 -8.32 -10.39 -7.77
C ALA A 57 -9.51 -11.30 -8.11
N ASP A 58 -10.54 -10.80 -8.83
CA ASP A 58 -11.66 -11.61 -9.29
C ASP A 58 -12.28 -11.14 -10.63
N LYS A 59 -13.09 -12.03 -11.23
CA LYS A 59 -13.74 -11.77 -12.53
C LYS A 59 -14.76 -10.63 -12.49
N PHE A 60 -15.47 -10.45 -11.38
CA PHE A 60 -16.55 -9.45 -11.27
C PHE A 60 -15.98 -8.03 -11.23
N ALA A 61 -14.87 -7.85 -10.53
CA ALA A 61 -14.14 -6.58 -10.53
C ALA A 61 -13.49 -6.29 -11.89
N ALA A 62 -13.03 -7.32 -12.62
CA ALA A 62 -12.55 -7.16 -14.00
C ALA A 62 -13.66 -6.71 -14.93
N ASP A 63 -14.85 -7.28 -14.82
CA ASP A 63 -16.02 -6.92 -15.64
C ASP A 63 -16.48 -5.47 -15.35
N ALA A 64 -16.46 -5.06 -14.06
CA ALA A 64 -16.75 -3.68 -13.67
C ALA A 64 -15.74 -2.69 -14.25
N ALA A 65 -14.45 -3.02 -14.22
CA ALA A 65 -13.39 -2.20 -14.81
C ALA A 65 -13.54 -2.09 -16.33
N GLU A 66 -13.82 -3.21 -17.00
CA GLU A 66 -14.04 -3.24 -18.44
C GLU A 66 -15.22 -2.37 -18.85
N GLN A 67 -16.34 -2.44 -18.12
CA GLN A 67 -17.50 -1.59 -18.35
C GLN A 67 -17.11 -0.11 -18.26
N VAL A 68 -16.47 0.29 -17.17
CA VAL A 68 -16.08 1.68 -16.90
C VAL A 68 -15.11 2.21 -17.96
N LEU A 69 -14.13 1.41 -18.37
CA LEU A 69 -13.17 1.81 -19.41
C LEU A 69 -13.84 1.94 -20.80
N LYS A 70 -14.77 1.04 -21.15
CA LYS A 70 -15.57 1.13 -22.37
C LYS A 70 -16.52 2.34 -22.40
N GLU A 71 -17.01 2.78 -21.24
CA GLU A 71 -17.80 4.01 -21.08
C GLU A 71 -16.96 5.29 -21.17
N GLY A 72 -15.64 5.18 -21.40
CA GLY A 72 -14.72 6.30 -21.56
C GLY A 72 -14.06 6.76 -20.27
N GLY A 73 -14.15 5.98 -19.20
CA GLY A 73 -13.43 6.17 -17.94
C GLY A 73 -11.92 6.01 -18.12
N ASN A 74 -11.15 6.58 -17.20
CA ASN A 74 -9.70 6.44 -17.13
C ASN A 74 -9.28 5.37 -16.10
N ALA A 75 -7.98 5.18 -15.89
CA ALA A 75 -7.44 4.22 -14.94
C ALA A 75 -7.94 4.45 -13.50
N VAL A 76 -8.20 5.70 -13.11
CA VAL A 76 -8.71 6.02 -11.75
C VAL A 76 -10.19 5.65 -11.63
N ASP A 77 -11.02 5.93 -12.64
CA ASP A 77 -12.42 5.50 -12.67
C ASP A 77 -12.52 3.98 -12.53
N ALA A 78 -11.69 3.25 -13.29
CA ALA A 78 -11.63 1.78 -13.21
C ALA A 78 -11.17 1.29 -11.85
N ALA A 79 -10.14 1.90 -11.27
CA ALA A 79 -9.63 1.55 -9.94
C ALA A 79 -10.69 1.71 -8.85
N VAL A 80 -11.47 2.80 -8.88
CA VAL A 80 -12.56 3.04 -7.94
C VAL A 80 -13.69 2.01 -8.11
N ALA A 81 -14.06 1.69 -9.36
CA ALA A 81 -15.07 0.68 -9.64
C ALA A 81 -14.62 -0.72 -9.17
N ILE A 82 -13.36 -1.08 -9.39
CA ILE A 82 -12.75 -2.32 -8.88
C ILE A 82 -12.86 -2.37 -7.36
N ALA A 83 -12.40 -1.32 -6.66
CA ALA A 83 -12.36 -1.31 -5.20
C ALA A 83 -13.76 -1.51 -4.58
N PHE A 84 -14.77 -0.83 -5.07
CA PHE A 84 -16.15 -1.01 -4.59
C PHE A 84 -16.74 -2.37 -4.98
N THR A 85 -16.41 -2.89 -6.17
CA THR A 85 -16.89 -4.22 -6.59
C THR A 85 -16.25 -5.32 -5.75
N LEU A 86 -14.95 -5.27 -5.49
CA LEU A 86 -14.28 -6.22 -4.60
C LEU A 86 -14.81 -6.17 -3.16
N ALA A 87 -15.28 -5.02 -2.68
CA ALA A 87 -15.94 -4.94 -1.37
C ALA A 87 -17.21 -5.81 -1.30
N VAL A 88 -17.81 -6.13 -2.44
CA VAL A 88 -18.99 -6.99 -2.57
C VAL A 88 -18.60 -8.43 -2.89
N THR A 89 -17.73 -8.64 -3.89
CA THR A 89 -17.48 -9.95 -4.51
C THR A 89 -16.24 -10.67 -3.96
N TYR A 90 -15.41 -9.95 -3.20
CA TYR A 90 -14.19 -10.42 -2.55
C TYR A 90 -14.19 -10.03 -1.06
N PRO A 91 -15.25 -10.37 -0.29
CA PRO A 91 -15.48 -9.81 1.05
C PRO A 91 -14.44 -10.25 2.08
N GLU A 92 -13.63 -11.25 1.78
CA GLU A 92 -12.52 -11.69 2.63
C GLU A 92 -11.38 -10.68 2.73
N ALA A 93 -11.27 -9.70 1.79
CA ALA A 93 -10.22 -8.69 1.80
C ALA A 93 -10.62 -7.36 1.13
N GLY A 94 -11.46 -7.40 0.06
CA GLY A 94 -12.09 -6.21 -0.50
C GLY A 94 -13.07 -5.60 0.50
N ASN A 95 -13.15 -4.26 0.60
CA ASN A 95 -13.81 -3.69 1.78
C ASN A 95 -14.34 -2.27 1.59
N LEU A 96 -15.28 -1.90 2.47
CA LEU A 96 -15.60 -0.51 2.84
C LEU A 96 -15.10 -0.18 4.25
N GLY A 97 -14.97 -1.20 5.10
CA GLY A 97 -14.66 -1.08 6.53
C GLY A 97 -13.16 -1.21 6.85
N GLY A 98 -12.30 -1.06 5.86
CA GLY A 98 -10.85 -1.11 5.97
C GLY A 98 -10.16 0.12 5.39
N GLY A 99 -8.94 -0.06 4.87
CA GLY A 99 -8.14 1.01 4.28
C GLY A 99 -7.03 0.51 3.37
N GLY A 100 -6.16 1.42 2.94
CA GLY A 100 -5.09 1.03 2.03
C GLY A 100 -4.28 2.18 1.46
N PHE A 101 -3.58 1.86 0.36
CA PHE A 101 -2.69 2.76 -0.37
C PHE A 101 -2.88 2.65 -1.87
N MET A 102 -2.80 3.80 -2.54
CA MET A 102 -2.87 3.90 -3.99
C MET A 102 -1.68 4.68 -4.51
N THR A 103 -0.85 4.05 -5.34
CA THR A 103 0.17 4.71 -6.14
C THR A 103 -0.41 5.00 -7.52
N LEU A 104 -0.31 6.23 -7.97
CA LEU A 104 -0.85 6.67 -9.25
C LEU A 104 0.24 7.31 -10.11
N TYR A 105 0.11 7.12 -11.41
CA TYR A 105 0.85 7.88 -12.41
C TYR A 105 -0.16 8.46 -13.40
N VAL A 106 -0.42 9.75 -13.27
CA VAL A 106 -1.46 10.45 -14.04
C VAL A 106 -0.84 11.69 -14.68
N ASP A 107 -1.09 11.89 -15.97
CA ASP A 107 -0.52 13.00 -16.74
C ASP A 107 1.00 13.12 -16.55
N HIS A 108 1.73 12.01 -16.63
CA HIS A 108 3.19 11.88 -16.44
C HIS A 108 3.70 12.32 -15.06
N ARG A 109 2.86 12.29 -14.04
CA ARG A 109 3.21 12.67 -12.67
C ARG A 109 2.88 11.58 -11.67
N PRO A 110 3.80 11.30 -10.75
CA PRO A 110 3.56 10.34 -9.68
C PRO A 110 2.75 10.98 -8.54
N TYR A 111 1.81 10.22 -7.99
CA TYR A 111 1.03 10.58 -6.82
C TYR A 111 0.90 9.37 -5.90
N PHE A 112 0.67 9.64 -4.62
CA PHE A 112 0.37 8.61 -3.64
C PHE A 112 -0.75 9.06 -2.72
N LEU A 113 -1.76 8.20 -2.55
CA LEU A 113 -2.89 8.41 -1.67
C LEU A 113 -2.87 7.39 -0.53
N ASP A 114 -2.75 7.91 0.70
CA ASP A 114 -2.83 7.18 1.95
C ASP A 114 -4.25 7.26 2.50
N TYR A 115 -4.95 6.14 2.47
CA TYR A 115 -6.26 5.98 3.11
C TYR A 115 -6.24 4.80 4.11
N ARG A 116 -5.04 4.58 4.73
CA ARG A 116 -4.83 3.65 5.83
C ARG A 116 -5.78 3.97 7.00
N GLU A 117 -6.20 2.98 7.72
CA GLU A 117 -6.99 3.11 8.93
C GLU A 117 -6.26 3.97 9.97
N ARG A 118 -7.02 4.54 10.89
CA ARG A 118 -6.46 5.28 12.03
C ARG A 118 -6.95 4.68 13.34
N ALA A 119 -6.09 4.73 14.37
CA ALA A 119 -6.52 4.43 15.73
C ALA A 119 -7.64 5.39 16.13
N PRO A 120 -8.71 4.91 16.79
CA PRO A 120 -9.76 5.77 17.34
C PRO A 120 -9.22 6.80 18.32
N ILE A 121 -9.94 7.91 18.50
CA ILE A 121 -9.58 8.98 19.46
C ILE A 121 -9.42 8.44 20.88
N ALA A 122 -10.22 7.44 21.25
CA ALA A 122 -10.17 6.82 22.57
C ALA A 122 -9.12 5.71 22.72
N ALA A 123 -8.33 5.41 21.68
CA ALA A 123 -7.27 4.40 21.76
C ALA A 123 -6.14 4.85 22.68
N THR A 124 -5.55 3.89 23.40
CA THR A 124 -4.43 4.12 24.31
C THR A 124 -3.29 3.13 24.05
N LYS A 125 -2.05 3.51 24.38
CA LYS A 125 -0.85 2.68 24.17
C LYS A 125 -1.01 1.27 24.74
N ASN A 126 -1.67 1.13 25.90
CA ASN A 126 -1.76 -0.12 26.65
C ASN A 126 -3.12 -0.82 26.52
N MET A 127 -3.98 -0.42 25.57
CA MET A 127 -5.36 -0.93 25.47
C MET A 127 -5.48 -2.45 25.27
N TYR A 128 -4.43 -3.12 24.87
CA TYR A 128 -4.36 -4.56 24.65
C TYR A 128 -3.56 -5.31 25.72
N LEU A 129 -3.16 -4.63 26.79
CA LEU A 129 -2.42 -5.22 27.91
C LEU A 129 -3.35 -5.50 29.09
N ASP A 130 -3.09 -6.59 29.80
CA ASP A 130 -3.72 -6.89 31.09
C ASP A 130 -3.09 -6.10 32.25
N ASP A 131 -3.60 -6.29 33.45
CA ASP A 131 -3.09 -5.62 34.67
C ASP A 131 -1.63 -5.97 35.01
N LYS A 132 -1.09 -7.02 34.41
CA LYS A 132 0.31 -7.44 34.56
C LYS A 132 1.20 -6.90 33.45
N GLY A 133 0.60 -6.18 32.47
CA GLY A 133 1.29 -5.65 31.30
C GLY A 133 1.58 -6.71 30.23
N GLU A 134 0.85 -7.84 30.23
CA GLU A 134 0.94 -8.86 29.18
C GLU A 134 -0.15 -8.68 28.14
N VAL A 135 0.15 -9.04 26.87
CA VAL A 135 -0.78 -8.90 25.75
C VAL A 135 -1.97 -9.83 25.93
N ILE A 136 -3.19 -9.28 25.90
CA ILE A 136 -4.44 -10.05 25.94
C ILE A 136 -4.66 -10.67 24.55
N LYS A 137 -4.41 -11.97 24.47
CA LYS A 137 -4.43 -12.73 23.22
C LYS A 137 -5.77 -12.62 22.48
N GLY A 138 -5.73 -12.22 21.21
CA GLY A 138 -6.88 -12.13 20.33
C GLY A 138 -7.72 -10.85 20.47
N MET A 139 -7.43 -9.95 21.42
CA MET A 139 -8.20 -8.71 21.59
C MET A 139 -7.99 -7.73 20.43
N SER A 140 -6.81 -7.72 19.81
CA SER A 140 -6.51 -6.93 18.62
C SER A 140 -6.97 -7.57 17.31
N LEU A 141 -7.51 -8.82 17.35
CA LEU A 141 -7.86 -9.60 16.15
C LEU A 141 -9.36 -9.79 15.96
N TYR A 142 -10.10 -9.94 17.05
CA TYR A 142 -11.51 -10.35 17.00
C TYR A 142 -12.40 -9.34 17.67
N GLY A 143 -13.54 -9.06 17.01
CA GLY A 143 -14.56 -8.21 17.57
C GLY A 143 -14.27 -6.71 17.46
N TYR A 144 -15.07 -5.92 18.13
CA TYR A 144 -15.13 -4.46 17.96
C TYR A 144 -13.89 -3.69 18.42
N ARG A 145 -13.11 -4.24 19.36
CA ARG A 145 -11.90 -3.58 19.87
C ARG A 145 -10.70 -3.67 18.94
N ALA A 146 -10.75 -4.57 17.95
CA ALA A 146 -9.71 -4.74 16.93
C ALA A 146 -9.77 -3.68 15.80
N VAL A 147 -10.84 -2.88 15.77
CA VAL A 147 -11.20 -2.07 14.59
C VAL A 147 -10.53 -0.70 14.62
N GLY A 148 -9.77 -0.39 13.56
CA GLY A 148 -9.32 0.95 13.22
C GLY A 148 -10.38 1.72 12.41
N VAL A 149 -10.33 3.06 12.46
CA VAL A 149 -11.27 3.92 11.73
C VAL A 149 -11.09 3.73 10.23
N PRO A 150 -12.13 3.30 9.48
CA PRO A 150 -12.02 2.96 8.07
C PRO A 150 -11.67 4.12 7.15
N GLY A 151 -10.86 3.84 6.12
CA GLY A 151 -10.40 4.84 5.16
C GLY A 151 -10.80 4.63 3.71
N THR A 152 -11.23 3.42 3.31
CA THR A 152 -11.44 3.05 1.90
C THR A 152 -12.38 4.01 1.17
N VAL A 153 -13.54 4.34 1.72
CA VAL A 153 -14.51 5.21 1.05
C VAL A 153 -13.96 6.63 0.85
N SER A 154 -13.22 7.16 1.82
CA SER A 154 -12.53 8.45 1.71
C SER A 154 -11.45 8.42 0.63
N GLY A 155 -10.66 7.34 0.56
CA GLY A 155 -9.62 7.16 -0.47
C GLY A 155 -10.21 7.12 -1.88
N MET A 156 -11.23 6.31 -2.10
CA MET A 156 -11.90 6.21 -3.40
C MET A 156 -12.55 7.54 -3.83
N TRP A 157 -13.19 8.24 -2.88
CA TRP A 157 -13.75 9.56 -3.13
C TRP A 157 -12.69 10.59 -3.53
N GLU A 158 -11.58 10.67 -2.78
CA GLU A 158 -10.50 11.63 -3.08
C GLU A 158 -9.80 11.34 -4.42
N ALA A 159 -9.57 10.06 -4.76
CA ALA A 159 -9.00 9.66 -6.03
C ALA A 159 -9.93 10.05 -7.20
N GLN A 160 -11.21 9.68 -7.12
CA GLN A 160 -12.22 9.97 -8.13
C GLN A 160 -12.42 11.47 -8.34
N LYS A 161 -12.56 12.22 -7.25
CA LYS A 161 -12.74 13.66 -7.29
C LYS A 161 -11.57 14.39 -7.96
N ARG A 162 -10.36 13.91 -7.77
CA ARG A 162 -9.14 14.57 -8.28
C ARG A 162 -8.83 14.20 -9.71
N PHE A 163 -9.03 12.94 -10.11
CA PHE A 163 -8.54 12.41 -11.37
C PHE A 163 -9.58 11.65 -12.22
N GLY A 164 -10.74 11.31 -11.66
CA GLY A 164 -11.77 10.59 -12.38
C GLY A 164 -12.38 11.42 -13.51
N LYS A 165 -12.76 10.77 -14.59
CA LYS A 165 -13.46 11.35 -15.77
C LYS A 165 -14.95 11.11 -15.72
N LEU A 166 -15.39 9.97 -15.23
CA LEU A 166 -16.81 9.61 -15.12
C LEU A 166 -17.44 10.20 -13.87
N LYS A 167 -18.76 10.27 -13.85
CA LYS A 167 -19.50 10.67 -12.67
C LYS A 167 -19.37 9.61 -11.58
N TRP A 168 -19.30 10.05 -10.33
CA TRP A 168 -19.21 9.18 -9.16
C TRP A 168 -20.21 8.02 -9.17
N LYS A 169 -21.49 8.31 -9.49
CA LYS A 169 -22.54 7.29 -9.55
C LYS A 169 -22.25 6.19 -10.57
N GLN A 170 -21.58 6.49 -11.67
CA GLN A 170 -21.25 5.50 -12.70
C GLN A 170 -20.19 4.51 -12.20
N VAL A 171 -19.18 4.97 -11.47
CA VAL A 171 -18.12 4.09 -10.95
C VAL A 171 -18.55 3.26 -9.74
N VAL A 172 -19.57 3.69 -8.99
CA VAL A 172 -20.14 2.91 -7.86
C VAL A 172 -21.22 1.92 -8.33
N ALA A 173 -21.88 2.18 -9.45
CA ALA A 173 -23.03 1.40 -9.93
C ALA A 173 -22.76 -0.11 -10.09
N PRO A 174 -21.61 -0.59 -10.62
CA PRO A 174 -21.33 -2.02 -10.72
C PRO A 174 -21.39 -2.74 -9.37
N ALA A 175 -20.80 -2.15 -8.33
CA ALA A 175 -20.81 -2.71 -6.97
C ALA A 175 -22.25 -2.82 -6.41
N ILE A 176 -23.06 -1.78 -6.59
CA ILE A 176 -24.48 -1.80 -6.18
C ILE A 176 -25.20 -2.96 -6.88
N LYS A 177 -24.98 -3.12 -8.19
CA LYS A 177 -25.59 -4.19 -8.97
C LYS A 177 -25.25 -5.57 -8.41
N TYR A 178 -23.96 -5.87 -8.18
CA TYR A 178 -23.54 -7.16 -7.61
C TYR A 178 -24.05 -7.39 -6.18
N ALA A 179 -24.16 -6.34 -5.38
CA ALA A 179 -24.71 -6.47 -4.03
C ALA A 179 -26.23 -6.77 -4.05
N GLN A 180 -26.99 -6.18 -4.99
CA GLN A 180 -28.44 -6.39 -5.15
C GLN A 180 -28.77 -7.71 -5.85
N ASP A 181 -28.15 -7.94 -7.02
CA ASP A 181 -28.46 -9.09 -7.88
C ASP A 181 -27.77 -10.37 -7.41
N GLY A 182 -26.67 -10.21 -6.67
CA GLY A 182 -25.80 -11.30 -6.21
C GLY A 182 -24.69 -11.63 -7.18
N PHE A 183 -23.77 -12.47 -6.72
CA PHE A 183 -22.69 -13.04 -7.48
C PHE A 183 -22.48 -14.52 -7.11
N GLU A 184 -21.95 -15.31 -8.03
CA GLU A 184 -21.71 -16.73 -7.79
C GLU A 184 -20.46 -16.94 -6.93
N VAL A 185 -20.61 -17.66 -5.83
CA VAL A 185 -19.55 -17.98 -4.88
C VAL A 185 -18.61 -19.05 -5.43
N SER A 186 -17.31 -18.76 -5.42
CA SER A 186 -16.24 -19.69 -5.84
C SER A 186 -15.86 -20.67 -4.71
N ASP A 187 -15.16 -21.77 -5.08
CA ASP A 187 -14.57 -22.72 -4.13
C ASP A 187 -13.65 -22.03 -3.12
N GLN A 188 -12.72 -21.21 -3.63
CA GLN A 188 -11.72 -20.54 -2.80
C GLN A 188 -12.37 -19.56 -1.79
N LEU A 189 -13.44 -18.85 -2.20
CA LEU A 189 -14.16 -17.96 -1.29
C LEU A 189 -14.87 -18.76 -0.19
N GLN A 190 -15.48 -19.90 -0.53
CA GLN A 190 -16.07 -20.78 0.49
C GLN A 190 -15.01 -21.30 1.45
N GLU A 191 -13.87 -21.79 0.97
CA GLU A 191 -12.79 -22.31 1.84
C GLU A 191 -12.31 -21.24 2.83
N ARG A 192 -12.13 -19.98 2.38
CA ARG A 192 -11.75 -18.87 3.25
C ARG A 192 -12.83 -18.54 4.27
N LYS A 193 -14.11 -18.54 3.85
CA LYS A 193 -15.26 -18.35 4.75
C LYS A 193 -15.32 -19.45 5.80
N ASP A 194 -15.12 -20.71 5.42
CA ASP A 194 -15.18 -21.86 6.35
C ASP A 194 -14.05 -21.82 7.39
N ALA A 195 -12.86 -21.32 7.00
CA ALA A 195 -11.76 -21.07 7.92
C ALA A 195 -12.11 -19.92 8.89
N ALA A 196 -12.61 -18.81 8.36
CA ALA A 196 -13.02 -17.64 9.14
C ALA A 196 -14.16 -17.97 10.12
N SER A 197 -15.17 -18.76 9.72
CA SER A 197 -16.26 -19.20 10.60
C SER A 197 -15.74 -19.92 11.85
N LYS A 198 -14.68 -20.74 11.70
CA LYS A 198 -14.05 -21.43 12.84
C LYS A 198 -13.36 -20.44 13.79
N ASP A 199 -12.66 -19.45 13.24
CA ASP A 199 -11.93 -18.46 14.02
C ASP A 199 -12.88 -17.52 14.76
N PHE A 200 -14.01 -17.16 14.15
CA PHE A 200 -15.01 -16.22 14.70
C PHE A 200 -16.12 -16.89 15.52
N ALA A 201 -16.19 -18.22 15.55
CA ALA A 201 -17.26 -18.96 16.24
C ALA A 201 -17.44 -18.50 17.70
N GLY A 202 -18.63 -18.04 18.03
CA GLY A 202 -19.00 -17.55 19.38
C GLY A 202 -18.38 -16.21 19.78
N LYS A 203 -17.64 -15.52 18.89
CA LYS A 203 -16.96 -14.26 19.18
C LYS A 203 -17.61 -13.06 18.49
N THR A 204 -18.21 -13.25 17.32
CA THR A 204 -18.78 -12.19 16.47
C THR A 204 -20.07 -12.64 15.81
N ASN A 205 -20.69 -11.73 15.04
CA ASN A 205 -21.90 -12.02 14.26
C ASN A 205 -21.61 -12.51 12.83
N PHE A 206 -20.38 -12.96 12.54
CA PHE A 206 -19.89 -13.33 11.21
C PHE A 206 -20.83 -14.30 10.48
N ASP A 207 -21.19 -15.40 11.13
CA ASP A 207 -22.02 -16.45 10.51
C ASP A 207 -23.47 -16.01 10.24
N SER A 208 -23.95 -14.97 10.92
CA SER A 208 -25.27 -14.37 10.64
C SER A 208 -25.33 -13.75 9.25
N TYR A 209 -24.21 -13.26 8.73
CA TYR A 209 -24.09 -12.65 7.40
C TYR A 209 -23.54 -13.61 6.35
N PHE A 210 -22.49 -14.36 6.67
CA PHE A 210 -21.74 -15.18 5.72
C PHE A 210 -21.99 -16.67 5.83
N GLY A 211 -22.78 -17.15 6.78
CA GLY A 211 -23.06 -18.58 6.96
C GLY A 211 -23.65 -19.26 5.73
N THR A 212 -24.35 -18.53 4.86
CA THR A 212 -24.94 -19.02 3.59
C THR A 212 -24.03 -18.85 2.38
N LEU A 213 -22.83 -18.31 2.55
CA LEU A 213 -21.86 -18.09 1.47
C LEU A 213 -21.18 -19.42 1.12
N ASN A 214 -21.83 -20.20 0.25
CA ASN A 214 -21.39 -21.52 -0.17
C ASN A 214 -21.22 -21.56 -1.70
N LYS A 215 -20.28 -22.38 -2.19
CA LYS A 215 -20.00 -22.59 -3.61
C LYS A 215 -21.26 -22.71 -4.46
N GLY A 216 -21.29 -21.99 -5.57
CA GLY A 216 -22.39 -22.02 -6.54
C GLY A 216 -23.65 -21.26 -6.11
N VAL A 217 -23.71 -20.77 -4.86
CA VAL A 217 -24.81 -19.93 -4.42
C VAL A 217 -24.67 -18.54 -5.06
N ASN A 218 -25.78 -17.98 -5.52
CA ASN A 218 -25.86 -16.57 -5.88
C ASN A 218 -26.02 -15.74 -4.60
N PHE A 219 -24.91 -15.22 -4.08
CA PHE A 219 -24.86 -14.53 -2.80
C PHE A 219 -25.24 -13.05 -2.93
N LYS A 220 -26.29 -12.63 -2.23
CA LYS A 220 -26.79 -11.25 -2.21
C LYS A 220 -26.51 -10.56 -0.88
N GLN A 221 -26.24 -9.25 -0.95
CA GLN A 221 -25.92 -8.42 0.22
C GLN A 221 -26.79 -7.15 0.21
N PRO A 222 -28.09 -7.25 0.55
CA PRO A 222 -29.03 -6.11 0.43
C PRO A 222 -28.68 -4.94 1.35
N GLU A 223 -28.17 -5.18 2.55
CA GLU A 223 -27.74 -4.11 3.46
C GLU A 223 -26.51 -3.38 2.92
N LEU A 224 -25.54 -4.11 2.35
CA LEU A 224 -24.37 -3.53 1.71
C LEU A 224 -24.77 -2.73 0.45
N ALA A 225 -25.75 -3.22 -0.32
CA ALA A 225 -26.30 -2.48 -1.46
C ALA A 225 -26.91 -1.13 -1.03
N ALA A 226 -27.66 -1.12 0.09
CA ALA A 226 -28.21 0.12 0.64
C ALA A 226 -27.11 1.09 1.11
N THR A 227 -26.04 0.59 1.70
CA THR A 227 -24.87 1.40 2.08
C THR A 227 -24.16 1.97 0.85
N LEU A 228 -23.91 1.16 -0.17
CA LEU A 228 -23.34 1.60 -1.45
C LEU A 228 -24.22 2.63 -2.16
N GLN A 229 -25.55 2.49 -2.06
CA GLN A 229 -26.48 3.49 -2.60
C GLN A 229 -26.34 4.84 -1.87
N ARG A 230 -26.23 4.85 -0.53
CA ARG A 230 -25.97 6.09 0.24
C ARG A 230 -24.63 6.74 -0.17
N ILE A 231 -23.58 5.92 -0.38
CA ILE A 231 -22.26 6.37 -0.87
C ILE A 231 -22.40 6.94 -2.28
N SER A 232 -23.11 6.26 -3.17
CA SER A 232 -23.37 6.72 -4.54
C SER A 232 -24.08 8.08 -4.57
N ASP A 233 -25.04 8.29 -3.70
CA ASP A 233 -25.87 9.51 -3.66
C ASP A 233 -25.17 10.69 -2.99
N LYS A 234 -24.34 10.45 -1.96
CA LYS A 234 -23.79 11.48 -1.08
C LYS A 234 -22.25 11.56 -1.08
N GLY A 235 -21.58 10.77 -1.94
CA GLY A 235 -20.11 10.66 -1.90
C GLY A 235 -19.63 10.08 -0.57
N ALA A 236 -18.45 10.49 -0.11
CA ALA A 236 -17.89 10.02 1.16
C ALA A 236 -18.82 10.26 2.36
N LYS A 237 -19.62 11.31 2.34
CA LYS A 237 -20.61 11.58 3.40
C LYS A 237 -21.65 10.46 3.58
N GLY A 238 -21.94 9.68 2.54
CA GLY A 238 -22.81 8.52 2.60
C GLY A 238 -22.29 7.40 3.52
N PHE A 239 -21.02 7.45 3.88
CA PHE A 239 -20.37 6.52 4.82
C PHE A 239 -20.03 7.20 6.17
N TYR A 240 -19.40 8.38 6.13
CA TYR A 240 -18.81 9.02 7.32
C TYR A 240 -19.78 9.93 8.08
N GLU A 241 -20.95 10.22 7.52
CA GLU A 241 -22.00 11.05 8.13
C GLU A 241 -23.39 10.40 7.95
N GLY A 242 -24.33 10.73 8.81
CA GLY A 242 -25.72 10.23 8.75
C GLY A 242 -25.85 8.74 9.02
N GLN A 243 -26.84 8.09 8.38
CA GLN A 243 -27.31 6.75 8.75
C GLN A 243 -26.20 5.68 8.85
N THR A 244 -25.25 5.64 7.91
CA THR A 244 -24.17 4.63 7.95
C THR A 244 -23.26 4.87 9.15
N ALA A 245 -22.85 6.12 9.37
CA ALA A 245 -22.00 6.49 10.51
C ALA A 245 -22.71 6.27 11.86
N ASP A 246 -24.02 6.56 11.92
CA ASP A 246 -24.82 6.34 13.12
C ASP A 246 -24.92 4.85 13.45
N LEU A 247 -25.14 3.98 12.47
CA LEU A 247 -25.18 2.53 12.66
C LEU A 247 -23.81 1.98 13.10
N ILE A 248 -22.71 2.45 12.50
CA ILE A 248 -21.35 2.03 12.90
C ILE A 248 -21.07 2.46 14.34
N SER A 249 -21.32 3.72 14.69
CA SER A 249 -21.06 4.21 16.05
C SER A 249 -21.98 3.56 17.10
N THR A 250 -23.21 3.23 16.74
CA THR A 250 -24.13 2.47 17.61
C THR A 250 -23.64 1.05 17.85
N ALA A 251 -23.17 0.36 16.81
CA ALA A 251 -22.60 -0.98 16.94
C ALA A 251 -21.33 -0.99 17.82
N MET A 252 -20.56 0.09 17.77
CA MET A 252 -19.35 0.26 18.60
C MET A 252 -19.64 0.58 20.06
N ALA A 253 -20.81 1.16 20.37
CA ALA A 253 -21.14 1.63 21.73
C ALA A 253 -21.08 0.48 22.75
N GLY A 254 -20.24 0.62 23.77
CA GLY A 254 -20.02 -0.37 24.82
C GLY A 254 -19.16 -1.59 24.43
N HIS A 255 -18.75 -1.71 23.16
CA HIS A 255 -17.97 -2.85 22.66
C HIS A 255 -16.65 -2.42 22.03
N GLY A 256 -16.62 -1.37 21.23
CA GLY A 256 -15.46 -0.84 20.52
C GLY A 256 -15.14 0.61 20.90
N LEU A 257 -14.29 1.26 20.12
CA LEU A 257 -13.81 2.62 20.41
C LEU A 257 -14.23 3.67 19.37
N ILE A 258 -14.67 3.25 18.17
CA ILE A 258 -15.03 4.19 17.10
C ILE A 258 -16.31 4.93 17.43
N THR A 259 -16.27 6.26 17.34
CA THR A 259 -17.39 7.17 17.54
C THR A 259 -17.77 7.87 16.24
N SER A 260 -18.91 8.55 16.22
CA SER A 260 -19.31 9.42 15.10
C SER A 260 -18.28 10.53 14.84
N GLN A 261 -17.55 10.98 15.86
CA GLN A 261 -16.48 11.97 15.72
C GLN A 261 -15.28 11.37 14.98
N ASP A 262 -14.87 10.14 15.29
CA ASP A 262 -13.80 9.43 14.58
C ASP A 262 -14.10 9.32 13.09
N LEU A 263 -15.31 8.93 12.74
CA LEU A 263 -15.76 8.82 11.35
C LEU A 263 -15.76 10.18 10.65
N LYS A 264 -16.36 11.20 11.26
CA LYS A 264 -16.46 12.56 10.69
C LYS A 264 -15.08 13.22 10.47
N GLU A 265 -14.11 12.96 11.35
CA GLU A 265 -12.76 13.51 11.27
C GLU A 265 -11.84 12.73 10.34
N TYR A 266 -12.23 11.54 9.89
CA TYR A 266 -11.36 10.75 9.01
C TYR A 266 -11.19 11.43 7.64
N LYS A 267 -9.93 11.46 7.17
CA LYS A 267 -9.57 11.95 5.82
C LYS A 267 -8.42 11.13 5.27
N ALA A 268 -8.53 10.74 4.01
CA ALA A 268 -7.40 10.25 3.23
C ALA A 268 -6.38 11.39 3.01
N VAL A 269 -5.09 11.04 2.89
CA VAL A 269 -3.98 12.01 2.82
C VAL A 269 -3.19 11.79 1.54
N TRP A 270 -2.99 12.84 0.75
CA TRP A 270 -2.05 12.84 -0.35
C TRP A 270 -0.62 13.00 0.20
N ARG A 271 0.24 12.00 -0.05
CA ARG A 271 1.65 12.00 0.36
C ARG A 271 2.58 12.03 -0.85
N GLN A 272 3.83 12.43 -0.63
CA GLN A 272 4.86 12.26 -1.65
C GLN A 272 5.24 10.76 -1.71
N PRO A 273 5.20 10.11 -2.90
CA PRO A 273 5.65 8.73 -3.01
C PRO A 273 7.16 8.63 -2.74
N VAL A 274 7.62 7.44 -2.38
CA VAL A 274 9.04 7.10 -2.44
C VAL A 274 9.44 7.00 -3.91
N LEU A 275 10.50 7.72 -4.28
CA LEU A 275 11.05 7.75 -5.62
C LEU A 275 12.51 7.29 -5.57
N ALA A 276 12.88 6.33 -6.40
CA ALA A 276 14.25 5.86 -6.52
C ALA A 276 14.60 5.51 -7.96
N SER A 277 15.88 5.58 -8.31
CA SER A 277 16.39 5.08 -9.59
C SER A 277 16.96 3.68 -9.41
N TRP A 278 16.64 2.78 -10.33
CA TRP A 278 17.15 1.42 -10.37
C TRP A 278 17.22 0.89 -11.80
N ASN A 279 18.41 0.44 -12.24
CA ASN A 279 18.64 -0.16 -13.58
C ASN A 279 18.02 0.63 -14.77
N GLY A 280 18.06 1.96 -14.71
CA GLY A 280 17.48 2.82 -15.74
C GLY A 280 15.95 3.02 -15.62
N TYR A 281 15.33 2.43 -14.62
CA TYR A 281 13.93 2.67 -14.26
C TYR A 281 13.81 3.64 -13.09
N ARG A 282 12.70 4.35 -13.04
CA ARG A 282 12.26 5.09 -11.86
C ARG A 282 11.24 4.24 -11.10
N VAL A 283 11.54 3.90 -9.87
CA VAL A 283 10.64 3.20 -8.95
C VAL A 283 9.78 4.23 -8.24
N ILE A 284 8.47 4.10 -8.35
CA ILE A 284 7.45 4.92 -7.68
C ILE A 284 6.68 4.00 -6.75
N THR A 285 6.79 4.20 -5.44
CA THR A 285 6.24 3.25 -4.48
C THR A 285 5.80 3.91 -3.18
N ALA A 286 5.26 3.12 -2.24
CA ALA A 286 4.64 3.58 -1.03
C ALA A 286 5.62 4.23 -0.03
N PRO A 287 5.34 5.46 0.43
CA PRO A 287 6.04 6.06 1.57
C PRO A 287 5.46 5.54 2.90
N PRO A 288 6.06 5.85 4.05
CA PRO A 288 5.42 5.66 5.35
C PRO A 288 4.01 6.31 5.41
N PRO A 289 3.03 5.67 6.07
CA PRO A 289 3.15 4.58 7.03
C PRO A 289 3.26 3.17 6.42
N SER A 290 3.70 3.02 5.18
CA SER A 290 4.17 1.73 4.67
C SER A 290 5.69 1.59 4.80
N SER A 291 6.12 0.40 5.18
CA SER A 291 7.51 -0.03 5.14
C SER A 291 7.92 -0.56 3.77
N GLY A 292 6.93 -0.98 2.99
CA GLY A 292 7.16 -1.80 1.81
C GLY A 292 7.90 -1.08 0.69
N GLY A 293 7.62 0.20 0.47
CA GLY A 293 8.33 0.95 -0.57
C GLY A 293 9.82 1.14 -0.27
N ILE A 294 10.16 1.48 0.98
CA ILE A 294 11.56 1.57 1.42
C ILE A 294 12.22 0.20 1.32
N GLY A 295 11.55 -0.86 1.83
CA GLY A 295 12.08 -2.23 1.76
C GLY A 295 12.33 -2.71 0.33
N LEU A 296 11.39 -2.44 -0.58
CA LEU A 296 11.55 -2.77 -2.01
C LEU A 296 12.76 -2.06 -2.62
N VAL A 297 12.91 -0.75 -2.39
CA VAL A 297 14.05 0.03 -2.90
C VAL A 297 15.37 -0.50 -2.34
N GLN A 298 15.43 -0.80 -1.05
CA GLN A 298 16.62 -1.38 -0.42
C GLN A 298 16.98 -2.74 -1.04
N LEU A 299 16.02 -3.65 -1.24
CA LEU A 299 16.26 -4.96 -1.85
C LEU A 299 16.79 -4.83 -3.28
N LEU A 300 16.12 -4.01 -4.12
CA LEU A 300 16.51 -3.81 -5.51
C LEU A 300 17.94 -3.26 -5.64
N LYS A 301 18.27 -2.24 -4.85
CA LYS A 301 19.58 -1.61 -4.87
C LYS A 301 20.67 -2.47 -4.24
N MET A 302 20.43 -3.12 -3.08
CA MET A 302 21.42 -4.04 -2.49
C MET A 302 21.75 -5.20 -3.42
N LYS A 303 20.75 -5.76 -4.13
CA LYS A 303 21.01 -6.80 -5.14
C LYS A 303 21.87 -6.26 -6.29
N ALA A 304 21.60 -5.04 -6.77
CA ALA A 304 22.40 -4.39 -7.81
C ALA A 304 23.85 -4.13 -7.36
N ASP A 305 24.05 -3.71 -6.09
CA ASP A 305 25.38 -3.53 -5.49
C ASP A 305 26.15 -4.84 -5.32
N LEU A 306 25.42 -5.95 -5.13
CA LEU A 306 25.97 -7.30 -5.01
C LEU A 306 26.05 -8.05 -6.34
N LYS A 307 25.94 -7.38 -7.47
CA LYS A 307 25.91 -8.01 -8.81
C LYS A 307 27.03 -9.04 -9.04
N ASP A 308 28.25 -8.79 -8.54
CA ASP A 308 29.38 -9.70 -8.68
C ASP A 308 29.18 -11.00 -7.86
N LYS A 309 28.48 -10.92 -6.72
CA LYS A 309 28.13 -12.10 -5.89
C LYS A 309 26.99 -12.91 -6.49
N TYR A 310 26.09 -12.27 -7.24
CA TYR A 310 25.02 -12.93 -7.99
C TYR A 310 25.45 -13.38 -9.39
N ALA A 311 26.66 -13.01 -9.85
CA ALA A 311 27.15 -13.37 -11.18
C ALA A 311 27.22 -14.90 -11.36
N ASN A 312 26.57 -15.42 -12.41
CA ASN A 312 26.48 -16.86 -12.70
C ASN A 312 25.77 -17.71 -11.63
N VAL A 313 25.06 -17.08 -10.70
CA VAL A 313 24.24 -17.80 -9.71
C VAL A 313 22.87 -18.10 -10.33
N PRO A 314 22.49 -19.39 -10.48
CA PRO A 314 21.21 -19.74 -11.06
C PRO A 314 20.04 -19.23 -10.19
N LEU A 315 18.99 -18.74 -10.85
CA LEU A 315 17.78 -18.32 -10.17
C LEU A 315 17.23 -19.46 -9.29
N ASN A 316 16.83 -19.11 -8.07
CA ASN A 316 16.27 -20.03 -7.08
C ASN A 316 17.18 -21.21 -6.66
N SER A 317 18.48 -21.15 -6.96
CA SER A 317 19.48 -22.04 -6.34
C SER A 317 19.66 -21.73 -4.85
N ALA A 318 20.23 -22.66 -4.08
CA ALA A 318 20.53 -22.43 -2.66
C ALA A 318 21.40 -21.19 -2.45
N GLN A 319 22.34 -20.90 -3.36
CA GLN A 319 23.17 -19.70 -3.31
C GLN A 319 22.37 -18.42 -3.58
N TYR A 320 21.44 -18.44 -4.56
CA TYR A 320 20.55 -17.32 -4.84
C TYR A 320 19.66 -17.00 -3.65
N ILE A 321 19.04 -18.04 -3.07
CA ILE A 321 18.17 -17.93 -1.90
C ILE A 321 18.95 -17.39 -0.69
N HIS A 322 20.17 -17.90 -0.47
CA HIS A 322 21.05 -17.41 0.61
C HIS A 322 21.35 -15.92 0.48
N LEU A 323 21.83 -15.47 -0.66
CA LEU A 323 22.15 -14.04 -0.89
C LEU A 323 20.90 -13.15 -0.71
N THR A 324 19.76 -13.62 -1.21
CA THR A 324 18.49 -12.89 -1.07
C THR A 324 18.02 -12.84 0.37
N ALA A 325 18.06 -13.95 1.12
CA ALA A 325 17.75 -13.98 2.54
C ALA A 325 18.64 -13.02 3.35
N GLU A 326 19.92 -12.92 2.99
CA GLU A 326 20.85 -12.02 3.67
C GLU A 326 20.51 -10.53 3.45
N ILE A 327 20.12 -10.10 2.25
CA ILE A 327 19.65 -8.73 2.05
C ILE A 327 18.28 -8.50 2.73
N GLU A 328 17.37 -9.48 2.69
CA GLU A 328 16.09 -9.41 3.40
C GLU A 328 16.27 -9.23 4.92
N LYS A 329 17.21 -9.93 5.56
CA LYS A 329 17.54 -9.74 6.99
C LYS A 329 17.81 -8.27 7.31
N ARG A 330 18.58 -7.57 6.49
CA ARG A 330 18.98 -6.18 6.71
C ARG A 330 17.82 -5.23 6.56
N VAL A 331 16.97 -5.46 5.56
CA VAL A 331 15.75 -4.67 5.34
C VAL A 331 14.80 -4.80 6.53
N PHE A 332 14.58 -6.02 7.02
CA PHE A 332 13.69 -6.25 8.16
C PHE A 332 14.24 -5.70 9.47
N ALA A 333 15.57 -5.69 9.64
CA ALA A 333 16.20 -5.01 10.78
C ALA A 333 15.93 -3.50 10.76
N ASP A 334 16.10 -2.84 9.62
CA ASP A 334 15.84 -1.40 9.47
C ASP A 334 14.35 -1.07 9.65
N ARG A 335 13.48 -1.89 9.04
CA ARG A 335 12.04 -1.74 9.10
C ARG A 335 11.51 -1.66 10.52
N ALA A 336 11.92 -2.59 11.34
CA ALA A 336 11.42 -2.74 12.70
C ALA A 336 11.76 -1.56 13.61
N GLN A 337 12.88 -0.91 13.36
CA GLN A 337 13.36 0.18 14.22
C GLN A 337 12.85 1.55 13.80
N TYR A 338 12.82 1.81 12.46
CA TYR A 338 12.71 3.20 11.98
C TYR A 338 11.36 3.55 11.41
N LEU A 339 10.46 2.57 11.19
CA LEU A 339 9.26 2.79 10.42
C LEU A 339 8.00 2.86 11.29
N GLY A 340 7.13 3.78 10.93
CA GLY A 340 5.87 4.08 11.59
C GLY A 340 5.14 5.20 10.86
N ASP A 341 4.08 5.73 11.46
CA ASP A 341 3.32 6.86 10.91
C ASP A 341 4.17 8.15 10.91
N PRO A 342 4.46 8.75 9.73
CA PRO A 342 5.31 9.91 9.62
C PRO A 342 4.70 11.18 10.23
N ASP A 343 3.40 11.18 10.51
CA ASP A 343 2.71 12.29 11.17
C ASP A 343 2.94 12.28 12.70
N PHE A 344 3.43 11.15 13.25
CA PHE A 344 3.70 10.93 14.68
C PHE A 344 5.16 10.63 14.99
N TYR A 345 5.91 10.10 14.04
CA TYR A 345 7.29 9.71 14.21
C TYR A 345 8.16 10.17 13.04
N LYS A 346 9.33 10.76 13.32
CA LYS A 346 10.24 11.22 12.27
C LYS A 346 10.95 10.03 11.60
N VAL A 347 10.34 9.49 10.57
CA VAL A 347 10.92 8.39 9.78
C VAL A 347 12.08 8.93 8.92
N PRO A 348 13.29 8.34 9.00
CA PRO A 348 14.47 8.80 8.25
C PRO A 348 14.48 8.30 6.80
N VAL A 349 13.41 8.56 6.02
CA VAL A 349 13.21 8.02 4.66
C VAL A 349 14.42 8.29 3.76
N ALA A 350 14.88 9.52 3.70
CA ALA A 350 16.00 9.92 2.82
C ALA A 350 17.29 9.13 3.12
N GLN A 351 17.56 8.86 4.40
CA GLN A 351 18.73 8.08 4.81
C GLN A 351 18.59 6.59 4.48
N LEU A 352 17.39 6.02 4.66
CA LEU A 352 17.13 4.61 4.42
C LEU A 352 17.17 4.21 2.93
N ILE A 353 16.95 5.16 2.02
CA ILE A 353 17.02 4.94 0.56
C ILE A 353 18.27 5.56 -0.09
N ASP A 354 19.17 6.11 0.71
CA ASP A 354 20.44 6.69 0.27
C ASP A 354 21.38 5.61 -0.30
N ASP A 355 22.05 5.91 -1.41
CA ASP A 355 22.87 4.93 -2.12
C ASP A 355 24.08 4.47 -1.29
N ASP A 356 24.77 5.38 -0.58
CA ASP A 356 25.93 5.05 0.26
C ASP A 356 25.48 4.19 1.46
N TYR A 357 24.32 4.50 2.05
CA TYR A 357 23.73 3.70 3.11
C TYR A 357 23.41 2.28 2.64
N ILE A 358 22.74 2.14 1.50
CA ILE A 358 22.35 0.84 0.93
C ILE A 358 23.60 0.03 0.55
N LEU A 359 24.60 0.65 -0.07
CA LEU A 359 25.88 0.01 -0.39
C LEU A 359 26.58 -0.50 0.88
N LYS A 360 26.60 0.27 1.96
CA LYS A 360 27.10 -0.17 3.26
C LYS A 360 26.36 -1.42 3.73
N ARG A 361 25.02 -1.43 3.72
CA ARG A 361 24.21 -2.59 4.12
C ARG A 361 24.49 -3.81 3.23
N ALA A 362 24.63 -3.63 1.92
CA ALA A 362 25.00 -4.69 0.99
C ALA A 362 26.39 -5.27 1.31
N SER A 363 27.37 -4.44 1.66
CA SER A 363 28.73 -4.87 1.98
C SER A 363 28.84 -5.78 3.22
N GLU A 364 27.82 -5.74 4.10
CA GLU A 364 27.74 -6.60 5.30
C GLU A 364 27.34 -8.05 4.96
N VAL A 365 26.92 -8.34 3.72
CA VAL A 365 26.47 -9.68 3.28
C VAL A 365 27.66 -10.63 3.12
N ASN A 366 27.67 -11.71 3.92
CA ASN A 366 28.58 -12.81 3.72
C ASN A 366 28.01 -13.76 2.63
N PRO A 367 28.74 -14.02 1.53
CA PRO A 367 28.21 -14.85 0.45
C PRO A 367 28.20 -16.36 0.76
N ASP A 368 28.92 -16.79 1.79
CA ASP A 368 29.14 -18.22 2.05
C ASP A 368 28.29 -18.76 3.20
N THR A 369 28.09 -17.95 4.23
CA THR A 369 27.41 -18.37 5.48
C THR A 369 26.35 -17.36 5.93
N PRO A 370 25.23 -17.83 6.48
CA PRO A 370 24.22 -16.97 7.05
C PRO A 370 24.77 -16.12 8.21
N SER A 371 24.48 -14.81 8.17
CA SER A 371 24.80 -13.93 9.29
C SER A 371 24.01 -14.37 10.54
N ASP A 372 24.68 -14.33 11.71
CA ASP A 372 23.95 -14.52 12.97
C ASP A 372 22.89 -13.42 13.12
N THR A 373 21.66 -13.85 13.32
CA THR A 373 20.51 -12.95 13.47
C THR A 373 20.70 -11.86 14.52
N LYS A 374 21.40 -12.17 15.61
CA LYS A 374 21.71 -11.20 16.67
C LYS A 374 22.72 -10.12 16.24
N SER A 375 23.55 -10.42 15.24
CA SER A 375 24.54 -9.48 14.71
C SER A 375 23.97 -8.60 13.59
N VAL A 376 22.83 -8.98 12.98
CA VAL A 376 22.15 -8.15 12.00
C VAL A 376 21.31 -7.09 12.71
N VAL A 377 21.96 -6.00 13.07
CA VAL A 377 21.31 -4.85 13.70
C VAL A 377 20.79 -3.87 12.64
N PRO A 378 19.82 -3.01 12.97
CA PRO A 378 19.44 -1.91 12.10
C PRO A 378 20.66 -1.03 11.81
N GLY A 379 20.83 -0.63 10.58
CA GLY A 379 22.00 0.15 10.16
C GLY A 379 22.11 1.50 10.85
N LEU A 380 21.03 1.97 11.48
CA LEU A 380 20.96 3.19 12.29
C LEU A 380 20.65 2.91 13.79
N GLY A 381 20.51 1.64 14.29
CA GLY A 381 20.35 1.19 15.71
C GLY A 381 19.06 0.40 16.09
N THR A 382 19.08 -0.82 16.57
CA THR A 382 18.13 -1.85 17.16
C THR A 382 16.73 -2.23 16.60
N THR A 383 16.26 -3.47 16.79
CA THR A 383 15.52 -4.43 15.91
C THR A 383 14.07 -4.85 16.24
N MET A 384 13.32 -5.41 15.28
CA MET A 384 12.62 -6.73 15.10
C MET A 384 11.30 -6.78 14.22
N PRO A 385 10.78 -7.92 13.64
CA PRO A 385 10.00 -8.09 12.37
C PRO A 385 8.45 -8.33 12.36
N GLU A 386 7.78 -8.49 11.17
CA GLU A 386 6.31 -8.43 10.93
C GLU A 386 5.67 -9.39 9.90
N LYS A 387 4.29 -9.40 9.81
CA LYS A 387 3.41 -10.12 8.86
C LYS A 387 1.99 -9.52 8.73
N ALA A 388 1.23 -9.65 7.59
CA ALA A 388 -0.21 -9.33 7.40
C ALA A 388 -0.83 -9.83 6.06
N GLU A 389 -2.19 -9.81 5.87
CA GLU A 389 -2.94 -10.24 4.67
C GLU A 389 -3.71 -9.09 3.99
N THR A 390 -4.00 -9.15 2.65
CA THR A 390 -4.37 -7.98 1.84
C THR A 390 -4.95 -8.38 0.47
N THR A 391 -5.42 -7.43 -0.36
CA THR A 391 -5.69 -7.63 -1.79
C THR A 391 -5.09 -6.51 -2.64
N HIS A 392 -4.83 -6.81 -3.93
CA HIS A 392 -4.21 -5.88 -4.86
C HIS A 392 -4.88 -5.89 -6.23
N PHE A 393 -4.83 -4.76 -6.93
CA PHE A 393 -5.14 -4.66 -8.35
C PHE A 393 -4.28 -3.61 -9.07
N SER A 394 -4.00 -3.86 -10.35
CA SER A 394 -3.25 -3.01 -11.26
C SER A 394 -4.09 -2.60 -12.45
N VAL A 395 -4.02 -1.32 -12.84
CA VAL A 395 -4.77 -0.74 -13.96
C VAL A 395 -3.88 0.16 -14.79
N VAL A 396 -3.99 0.08 -16.11
CA VAL A 396 -3.51 1.10 -17.04
C VAL A 396 -4.60 1.48 -18.01
N ASP A 397 -4.70 2.76 -18.40
CA ASP A 397 -5.60 3.19 -19.46
C ASP A 397 -4.83 3.47 -20.77
N LYS A 398 -5.56 3.57 -21.87
CA LYS A 398 -4.97 3.84 -23.19
C LYS A 398 -4.28 5.21 -23.33
N TRP A 399 -4.45 6.11 -22.37
CA TRP A 399 -3.77 7.40 -22.33
C TRP A 399 -2.45 7.35 -21.53
N GLY A 400 -2.07 6.18 -21.00
CA GLY A 400 -0.83 5.97 -20.26
C GLY A 400 -0.92 6.31 -18.76
N ASN A 401 -2.12 6.57 -18.24
CA ASN A 401 -2.28 6.66 -16.79
C ASN A 401 -2.28 5.27 -16.17
N ALA A 402 -1.75 5.18 -14.95
CA ALA A 402 -1.64 3.92 -14.21
C ALA A 402 -2.06 4.06 -12.76
N VAL A 403 -2.66 3.00 -12.22
CA VAL A 403 -3.00 2.85 -10.81
C VAL A 403 -2.53 1.49 -10.32
N SER A 404 -1.77 1.50 -9.23
CA SER A 404 -1.40 0.33 -8.42
C SER A 404 -2.06 0.52 -7.06
N ASN A 405 -2.98 -0.36 -6.68
CA ASN A 405 -3.76 -0.19 -5.46
C ASN A 405 -3.74 -1.46 -4.60
N THR A 406 -3.29 -1.29 -3.36
CA THR A 406 -3.30 -2.36 -2.35
C THR A 406 -4.13 -1.89 -1.15
N TYR A 407 -5.15 -2.65 -0.77
CA TYR A 407 -6.01 -2.30 0.35
C TYR A 407 -6.46 -3.55 1.13
N THR A 408 -6.93 -3.37 2.35
CA THR A 408 -7.03 -4.47 3.32
C THR A 408 -8.11 -4.22 4.37
N ILE A 409 -8.49 -5.28 5.06
CA ILE A 409 -9.12 -5.28 6.37
C ILE A 409 -8.26 -6.03 7.39
N ASN A 410 -6.97 -6.23 7.08
CA ASN A 410 -5.92 -7.00 7.75
C ASN A 410 -6.13 -8.52 7.61
N GLY A 411 -6.71 -9.24 8.55
CA GLY A 411 -7.03 -10.66 8.40
C GLY A 411 -8.18 -10.94 7.42
N TYR A 412 -8.34 -12.18 6.95
CA TYR A 412 -9.53 -12.55 6.16
C TYR A 412 -10.80 -12.28 6.93
N PHE A 413 -11.71 -11.48 6.33
CA PHE A 413 -12.93 -10.96 6.92
C PHE A 413 -12.70 -10.06 8.17
N GLY A 414 -11.48 -9.51 8.30
CA GLY A 414 -11.11 -8.56 9.33
C GLY A 414 -11.36 -9.04 10.75
N SER A 415 -12.02 -8.21 11.56
CA SER A 415 -12.36 -8.53 12.94
C SER A 415 -13.50 -9.55 13.08
N GLY A 416 -14.10 -10.00 11.98
CA GLY A 416 -15.29 -10.87 11.94
C GLY A 416 -16.59 -10.13 12.29
N VAL A 417 -16.55 -8.83 12.50
CA VAL A 417 -17.73 -8.02 12.78
C VAL A 417 -18.33 -7.47 11.50
N VAL A 418 -19.61 -7.70 11.30
CA VAL A 418 -20.41 -7.04 10.27
C VAL A 418 -21.38 -6.08 10.96
N VAL A 419 -21.40 -4.82 10.55
CA VAL A 419 -22.30 -3.83 11.17
C VAL A 419 -23.73 -4.02 10.67
N ASP A 420 -24.62 -4.38 11.58
CA ASP A 420 -26.05 -4.60 11.29
C ASP A 420 -26.68 -3.40 10.58
N GLY A 421 -27.49 -3.67 9.56
CA GLY A 421 -28.15 -2.64 8.75
C GLY A 421 -27.23 -1.93 7.75
N THR A 422 -25.93 -2.24 7.73
CA THR A 422 -24.98 -1.69 6.75
C THR A 422 -24.36 -2.75 5.86
N GLY A 423 -24.22 -4.00 6.32
CA GLY A 423 -23.48 -5.07 5.66
C GLY A 423 -21.98 -4.83 5.58
N VAL A 424 -21.44 -3.84 6.29
CA VAL A 424 -20.01 -3.49 6.26
C VAL A 424 -19.22 -4.40 7.18
N VAL A 425 -18.27 -5.14 6.61
CA VAL A 425 -17.25 -5.90 7.35
C VAL A 425 -16.20 -4.94 7.90
N LEU A 426 -15.89 -5.03 9.19
CA LEU A 426 -14.92 -4.17 9.85
C LEU A 426 -13.55 -4.84 9.96
N ASN A 427 -12.52 -4.03 9.82
CA ASN A 427 -11.11 -4.44 9.87
C ASN A 427 -10.67 -4.88 11.28
N ASP A 428 -9.52 -5.56 11.36
CA ASP A 428 -8.75 -5.82 12.58
C ASP A 428 -7.35 -5.16 12.50
N GLU A 429 -7.31 -3.98 11.91
CA GLU A 429 -6.08 -3.26 11.58
C GLU A 429 -5.32 -2.70 12.79
N MET A 430 -5.98 -2.63 13.96
CA MET A 430 -5.31 -2.22 15.19
C MET A 430 -4.21 -3.22 15.63
N ASP A 431 -4.24 -4.46 15.11
CA ASP A 431 -3.20 -5.46 15.37
C ASP A 431 -1.86 -5.12 14.73
N ASP A 432 -1.85 -4.30 13.70
CA ASP A 432 -0.63 -3.83 13.03
C ASP A 432 0.16 -2.79 13.84
N PHE A 433 -0.39 -2.28 14.93
CA PHE A 433 0.38 -1.56 15.93
C PHE A 433 1.23 -2.48 16.80
N SER A 434 2.30 -1.93 17.37
CA SER A 434 3.05 -2.59 18.43
C SER A 434 2.25 -2.52 19.73
N SER A 435 1.55 -3.60 20.08
CA SER A 435 0.78 -3.68 21.34
C SER A 435 1.65 -3.60 22.59
N LYS A 436 2.89 -4.11 22.50
CA LYS A 436 3.94 -4.00 23.51
C LYS A 436 5.30 -4.05 22.80
N PRO A 437 6.22 -3.09 23.01
CA PRO A 437 7.56 -3.18 22.44
C PRO A 437 8.23 -4.51 22.76
N GLY A 438 8.75 -5.20 21.75
CA GLY A 438 9.41 -6.50 21.93
C GLY A 438 8.48 -7.72 21.93
N VAL A 439 7.15 -7.54 21.81
CA VAL A 439 6.18 -8.64 21.67
C VAL A 439 5.62 -8.66 20.25
N ALA A 440 5.49 -9.86 19.69
CA ALA A 440 4.98 -10.06 18.34
C ALA A 440 3.45 -9.92 18.29
N ASN A 441 2.94 -9.33 17.19
CA ASN A 441 1.52 -9.36 16.84
C ASN A 441 1.11 -10.76 16.32
N MET A 442 -0.15 -10.93 15.82
CA MET A 442 -0.64 -12.21 15.29
C MET A 442 0.27 -12.82 14.22
N PHE A 443 1.09 -12.02 13.62
CA PHE A 443 1.93 -12.38 12.48
C PHE A 443 3.39 -12.64 12.86
N GLY A 444 3.72 -12.68 14.13
CA GLY A 444 5.07 -12.95 14.62
C GLY A 444 6.00 -11.74 14.57
N VAL A 445 5.45 -10.52 14.61
CA VAL A 445 6.16 -9.28 14.38
C VAL A 445 6.26 -8.43 15.62
N VAL A 446 7.47 -7.96 15.86
CA VAL A 446 7.79 -7.08 16.96
C VAL A 446 8.03 -5.68 16.39
N GLY A 447 7.40 -4.68 16.97
CA GLY A 447 7.61 -3.29 16.62
C GLY A 447 8.30 -2.52 17.75
N SER A 448 8.78 -1.34 17.41
CA SER A 448 9.32 -0.36 18.35
C SER A 448 8.25 0.64 18.79
N ASP A 449 8.64 1.58 19.67
CA ASP A 449 7.80 2.71 20.06
C ASP A 449 7.37 3.59 18.86
N ALA A 450 8.11 3.56 17.75
CA ALA A 450 7.73 4.26 16.52
C ALA A 450 6.34 3.84 16.00
N ASN A 451 5.95 2.58 16.23
CA ASN A 451 4.66 2.03 15.84
C ASN A 451 3.74 1.75 17.05
N ALA A 452 3.97 2.38 18.21
CA ALA A 452 3.07 2.28 19.37
C ALA A 452 1.72 2.92 19.08
N ILE A 453 0.66 2.41 19.72
CA ILE A 453 -0.71 2.95 19.58
C ILE A 453 -0.78 4.37 20.15
N GLU A 454 -1.29 5.29 19.34
CA GLU A 454 -1.64 6.65 19.75
C GLU A 454 -2.96 7.06 19.08
N PRO A 455 -3.80 7.91 19.73
CA PRO A 455 -5.03 8.41 19.12
C PRO A 455 -4.79 9.01 17.71
N ARG A 456 -5.61 8.65 16.73
CA ARG A 456 -5.54 9.12 15.33
C ARG A 456 -4.32 8.68 14.52
N LYS A 457 -3.39 7.93 15.09
CA LYS A 457 -2.20 7.40 14.40
C LYS A 457 -2.58 6.27 13.46
N ARG A 458 -1.86 6.14 12.34
CA ARG A 458 -2.00 5.02 11.41
C ARG A 458 -1.04 3.91 11.77
N PRO A 459 -1.49 2.65 11.78
CA PRO A 459 -0.58 1.52 12.00
C PRO A 459 0.37 1.35 10.82
N LEU A 460 1.59 0.88 11.12
CA LEU A 460 2.57 0.54 10.10
C LEU A 460 2.02 -0.55 9.16
N SER A 461 2.36 -0.49 7.88
CA SER A 461 1.95 -1.43 6.84
C SER A 461 3.14 -1.94 6.05
N SER A 462 2.97 -3.08 5.36
CA SER A 462 3.90 -3.59 4.34
C SER A 462 3.31 -3.51 2.92
N MET A 463 2.14 -2.95 2.72
CA MET A 463 1.53 -2.78 1.40
C MET A 463 2.39 -1.91 0.50
N THR A 464 2.69 -2.41 -0.71
CA THR A 464 3.71 -1.86 -1.61
C THR A 464 3.16 -1.68 -3.02
N PRO A 465 2.07 -0.93 -3.21
CA PRO A 465 1.62 -0.62 -4.57
C PRO A 465 2.73 0.13 -5.31
N THR A 466 3.20 -0.43 -6.44
CA THR A 466 4.40 0.05 -7.13
C THR A 466 4.15 0.27 -8.62
N ILE A 467 4.73 1.33 -9.15
CA ILE A 467 4.80 1.63 -10.58
C ILE A 467 6.27 1.85 -10.96
N LEU A 468 6.73 1.17 -12.00
CA LEU A 468 8.01 1.46 -12.63
C LEU A 468 7.77 2.30 -13.88
N THR A 469 8.58 3.35 -14.06
CA THR A 469 8.59 4.14 -15.29
C THR A 469 9.98 4.14 -15.92
N LYS A 470 10.03 4.28 -17.24
CA LYS A 470 11.24 4.48 -18.02
C LYS A 470 10.97 5.56 -19.07
N ASP A 471 11.86 6.53 -19.18
CA ASP A 471 11.70 7.66 -20.10
C ASP A 471 10.33 8.37 -19.95
N ASP A 472 9.90 8.58 -18.69
CA ASP A 472 8.60 9.12 -18.31
C ASP A 472 7.37 8.35 -18.82
N GLN A 473 7.54 7.09 -19.20
CA GLN A 473 6.46 6.18 -19.58
C GLN A 473 6.33 5.06 -18.56
N VAL A 474 5.10 4.60 -18.32
CA VAL A 474 4.84 3.44 -17.46
C VAL A 474 5.45 2.19 -18.12
N ALA A 475 6.27 1.47 -17.39
CA ALA A 475 6.88 0.21 -17.80
C ALA A 475 6.28 -1.00 -17.08
N MET A 476 5.89 -0.82 -15.81
CA MET A 476 5.25 -1.88 -15.02
C MET A 476 4.35 -1.28 -13.93
N VAL A 477 3.22 -1.92 -13.69
CA VAL A 477 2.34 -1.68 -12.54
C VAL A 477 2.22 -2.99 -11.79
N ILE A 478 2.56 -3.03 -10.51
CA ILE A 478 2.65 -4.29 -9.77
C ILE A 478 2.31 -4.12 -8.29
N GLY A 479 1.76 -5.17 -7.71
CA GLY A 479 1.57 -5.34 -6.29
C GLY A 479 0.96 -6.70 -5.97
N THR A 480 0.79 -6.97 -4.68
CA THR A 480 0.30 -8.25 -4.16
C THR A 480 -0.22 -8.10 -2.75
N PRO A 481 -1.13 -8.96 -2.28
CA PRO A 481 -1.32 -9.24 -0.86
C PRO A 481 -0.16 -10.08 -0.30
N GLY A 482 -0.13 -10.28 1.03
CA GLY A 482 0.78 -11.25 1.64
C GLY A 482 1.56 -10.73 2.85
N GLY A 483 1.17 -9.62 3.45
CA GLY A 483 1.80 -9.08 4.65
C GLY A 483 3.26 -8.71 4.47
N SER A 484 4.11 -9.12 5.39
CA SER A 484 5.56 -8.90 5.28
C SER A 484 6.18 -9.42 3.98
N ARG A 485 5.54 -10.39 3.34
CA ARG A 485 5.94 -11.01 2.07
C ARG A 485 5.60 -10.14 0.84
N ILE A 486 4.85 -9.06 1.00
CA ILE A 486 4.42 -8.20 -0.11
C ILE A 486 5.62 -7.69 -0.89
N PHE A 487 6.50 -6.92 -0.27
CA PHE A 487 7.62 -6.31 -0.99
C PHE A 487 8.70 -7.31 -1.39
N THR A 488 8.87 -8.43 -0.66
CA THR A 488 9.80 -9.50 -1.07
C THR A 488 9.29 -10.28 -2.27
N SER A 489 7.96 -10.50 -2.38
CA SER A 489 7.35 -11.11 -3.56
C SER A 489 7.43 -10.19 -4.79
N ILE A 490 7.15 -8.90 -4.63
CA ILE A 490 7.28 -7.89 -5.70
C ILE A 490 8.74 -7.81 -6.18
N PHE A 491 9.70 -7.76 -5.24
CA PHE A 491 11.13 -7.77 -5.54
C PHE A 491 11.52 -8.99 -6.39
N GLN A 492 11.06 -10.19 -6.02
CA GLN A 492 11.39 -11.41 -6.76
C GLN A 492 10.82 -11.38 -8.18
N VAL A 493 9.56 -10.94 -8.36
CA VAL A 493 8.97 -10.83 -9.72
C VAL A 493 9.69 -9.79 -10.58
N ILE A 494 9.98 -8.60 -10.03
CA ILE A 494 10.74 -7.56 -10.75
C ILE A 494 12.13 -8.10 -11.14
N SER A 495 12.83 -8.77 -10.22
CA SER A 495 14.13 -9.37 -10.47
C SER A 495 14.05 -10.47 -11.54
N ASN A 496 13.06 -11.36 -11.49
CA ASN A 496 12.85 -12.40 -12.48
C ASN A 496 12.69 -11.83 -13.91
N VAL A 497 11.90 -10.76 -14.02
CA VAL A 497 11.64 -10.11 -15.32
C VAL A 497 12.88 -9.38 -15.84
N TYR A 498 13.52 -8.55 -15.01
CA TYR A 498 14.53 -7.61 -15.50
C TYR A 498 15.97 -8.12 -15.37
N ASP A 499 16.29 -8.93 -14.34
CA ASP A 499 17.64 -9.46 -14.18
C ASP A 499 17.83 -10.80 -14.90
N PHE A 500 16.75 -11.61 -14.99
CA PHE A 500 16.79 -12.94 -15.63
C PHE A 500 16.04 -13.00 -16.97
N SER A 501 15.46 -11.89 -17.42
CA SER A 501 14.74 -11.79 -18.71
C SER A 501 13.64 -12.85 -18.87
N MET A 502 12.99 -13.23 -17.77
CA MET A 502 11.90 -14.20 -17.81
C MET A 502 10.64 -13.59 -18.45
N PRO A 503 9.89 -14.34 -19.25
CA PRO A 503 8.53 -13.96 -19.65
C PRO A 503 7.68 -13.67 -18.43
N LEU A 504 6.82 -12.63 -18.51
CA LEU A 504 6.06 -12.17 -17.35
C LEU A 504 5.21 -13.26 -16.67
N PRO A 505 4.47 -14.13 -17.41
CA PRO A 505 3.69 -15.20 -16.78
C PRO A 505 4.58 -16.20 -16.00
N GLU A 506 5.76 -16.52 -16.54
CA GLU A 506 6.71 -17.41 -15.88
C GLU A 506 7.34 -16.76 -14.64
N ALA A 507 7.67 -15.47 -14.72
CA ALA A 507 8.21 -14.70 -13.62
C ALA A 507 7.23 -14.63 -12.43
N VAL A 508 5.94 -14.45 -12.71
CA VAL A 508 4.87 -14.45 -11.71
C VAL A 508 4.65 -15.84 -11.12
N ALA A 509 4.68 -16.89 -11.95
CA ALA A 509 4.48 -18.28 -11.53
C ALA A 509 5.74 -18.92 -10.92
N ALA A 510 6.89 -18.24 -10.89
CA ALA A 510 8.12 -18.77 -10.32
C ALA A 510 7.99 -19.09 -8.82
N MET A 511 8.88 -19.95 -8.32
CA MET A 511 8.99 -20.23 -6.89
C MET A 511 9.25 -18.91 -6.13
N ARG A 512 8.56 -18.73 -5.02
CA ARG A 512 8.78 -17.61 -4.09
C ARG A 512 9.12 -18.12 -2.71
N PHE A 513 10.04 -17.43 -2.07
CA PHE A 513 10.48 -17.68 -0.70
C PHE A 513 10.55 -16.35 0.05
N HIS A 514 10.75 -16.42 1.37
CA HIS A 514 10.76 -15.24 2.21
C HIS A 514 11.62 -15.45 3.45
N HIS A 515 12.36 -14.44 3.84
CA HIS A 515 13.06 -14.33 5.12
C HIS A 515 12.71 -12.98 5.75
N GLN A 516 12.49 -12.95 7.06
CA GLN A 516 12.09 -11.73 7.77
C GLN A 516 12.91 -11.48 9.05
N LEU A 517 14.18 -11.89 9.08
CA LEU A 517 15.11 -11.84 10.21
C LEU A 517 14.73 -12.82 11.33
N LEU A 518 13.48 -12.89 11.73
CA LEU A 518 12.97 -13.81 12.72
C LEU A 518 11.80 -14.66 12.20
N PRO A 519 11.71 -15.92 12.61
CA PRO A 519 12.67 -16.65 13.47
C PRO A 519 14.08 -16.73 12.86
N PRO A 520 15.14 -16.92 13.68
CA PRO A 520 16.52 -16.94 13.22
C PRO A 520 16.73 -17.91 12.05
N ASN A 521 17.38 -17.46 10.98
CA ASN A 521 17.76 -18.25 9.81
C ASN A 521 16.62 -19.11 9.24
N THR A 522 15.37 -18.66 9.32
CA THR A 522 14.22 -19.38 8.81
C THR A 522 13.83 -18.85 7.43
N ILE A 523 13.89 -19.73 6.42
CA ILE A 523 13.37 -19.45 5.08
C ILE A 523 11.96 -20.04 5.01
N PHE A 524 11.00 -19.17 4.70
CA PHE A 524 9.61 -19.55 4.49
C PHE A 524 9.37 -19.87 3.03
N TRP A 525 8.60 -20.92 2.76
CA TRP A 525 8.21 -21.39 1.43
C TRP A 525 6.72 -21.74 1.38
N GLU A 526 6.16 -21.83 0.19
CA GLU A 526 4.73 -22.07 0.00
C GLU A 526 4.46 -23.24 -0.95
N PRO A 527 3.25 -23.89 -0.86
CA PRO A 527 2.99 -25.17 -1.52
C PRO A 527 2.94 -25.13 -3.04
N TYR A 528 2.72 -23.97 -3.66
CA TYR A 528 2.56 -23.87 -5.12
C TYR A 528 3.81 -24.31 -5.88
N LYS A 529 4.98 -23.86 -5.43
CA LYS A 529 6.30 -24.36 -5.86
C LYS A 529 7.20 -24.51 -4.64
N PRO A 530 7.20 -25.68 -4.01
CA PRO A 530 7.88 -25.90 -2.73
C PRO A 530 9.40 -25.87 -2.86
N ILE A 531 10.06 -25.57 -1.74
CA ILE A 531 11.48 -25.87 -1.53
C ILE A 531 11.56 -27.31 -0.99
N ASP A 532 12.04 -28.23 -1.81
CA ASP A 532 12.13 -29.65 -1.48
C ASP A 532 13.41 -30.29 -2.05
N GLY A 533 13.54 -31.61 -1.88
CA GLY A 533 14.60 -32.44 -2.47
C GLY A 533 16.00 -31.96 -2.12
N ASP A 534 16.86 -31.85 -3.13
CA ASP A 534 18.27 -31.46 -2.94
C ASP A 534 18.42 -29.99 -2.59
N LEU A 535 17.55 -29.12 -3.10
CA LEU A 535 17.56 -27.69 -2.74
C LEU A 535 17.33 -27.50 -1.23
N ALA A 536 16.37 -28.25 -0.64
CA ALA A 536 16.13 -28.22 0.80
C ALA A 536 17.37 -28.65 1.58
N LYS A 537 18.01 -29.76 1.20
CA LYS A 537 19.25 -30.26 1.84
C LYS A 537 20.39 -29.24 1.76
N GLU A 538 20.56 -28.60 0.60
CA GLU A 538 21.61 -27.60 0.41
C GLU A 538 21.40 -26.38 1.31
N LEU A 539 20.15 -25.91 1.47
CA LEU A 539 19.80 -24.79 2.36
C LEU A 539 19.99 -25.16 3.83
N GLU A 540 19.56 -26.37 4.23
CA GLU A 540 19.77 -26.87 5.59
C GLU A 540 21.27 -27.03 5.90
N ALA A 541 22.06 -27.53 4.95
CA ALA A 541 23.52 -27.61 5.08
C ALA A 541 24.20 -26.24 5.21
N LYS A 542 23.61 -25.17 4.64
CA LYS A 542 24.04 -23.80 4.86
C LYS A 542 23.65 -23.25 6.23
N GLY A 543 22.80 -23.93 7.02
CA GLY A 543 22.36 -23.52 8.35
C GLY A 543 21.01 -22.85 8.38
N TYR A 544 20.18 -22.99 7.35
CA TYR A 544 18.80 -22.51 7.34
C TYR A 544 17.82 -23.55 7.86
N THR A 545 16.78 -23.08 8.53
CA THR A 545 15.57 -23.85 8.82
C THR A 545 14.53 -23.53 7.76
N LEU A 546 13.85 -24.55 7.24
CA LEU A 546 12.79 -24.39 6.26
C LEU A 546 11.42 -24.47 6.93
N ALA A 547 10.56 -23.49 6.71
CA ALA A 547 9.22 -23.44 7.27
C ALA A 547 8.18 -23.25 6.17
N LYS A 548 7.17 -24.12 6.14
CA LYS A 548 6.03 -24.00 5.24
C LYS A 548 5.12 -22.87 5.69
N GLN A 549 4.74 -22.02 4.75
CA GLN A 549 3.65 -21.04 4.90
C GLN A 549 2.55 -21.30 3.86
N GLY A 550 1.32 -20.82 4.12
CA GLY A 550 0.20 -21.07 3.23
C GLY A 550 0.32 -20.37 1.89
N PHE A 551 0.52 -19.06 1.90
CA PHE A 551 0.33 -18.22 0.72
C PHE A 551 1.43 -17.16 0.62
N ASN A 552 2.11 -17.10 -0.52
CA ASN A 552 3.21 -16.18 -0.76
C ASN A 552 2.88 -15.14 -1.86
N GLY A 553 1.77 -14.44 -1.67
CA GLY A 553 1.31 -13.38 -2.54
C GLY A 553 0.42 -13.86 -3.69
N ASP A 554 -0.42 -12.95 -4.17
CA ASP A 554 -1.30 -13.05 -5.34
C ASP A 554 -0.99 -11.83 -6.23
N ILE A 555 0.07 -11.95 -7.02
CA ILE A 555 0.59 -10.87 -7.86
C ILE A 555 -0.43 -10.48 -8.92
N GLN A 556 -0.76 -9.19 -8.96
CA GLN A 556 -1.48 -8.60 -10.08
C GLN A 556 -0.55 -7.59 -10.75
N VAL A 557 -0.15 -7.87 -11.97
CA VAL A 557 0.88 -7.08 -12.65
C VAL A 557 0.49 -6.77 -14.10
N ILE A 558 0.90 -5.60 -14.57
CA ILE A 558 0.82 -5.20 -15.98
C ILE A 558 2.20 -4.71 -16.37
N LYS A 559 2.83 -5.36 -17.36
CA LYS A 559 4.06 -4.89 -18.00
C LYS A 559 3.71 -4.22 -19.32
N ILE A 560 4.45 -3.20 -19.71
CA ILE A 560 4.23 -2.50 -20.97
C ILE A 560 5.50 -2.60 -21.80
N ASP A 561 5.38 -3.23 -22.98
CA ASP A 561 6.43 -3.30 -24.00
C ASP A 561 5.89 -2.67 -25.29
N ASP A 562 6.64 -1.75 -25.89
CA ASP A 562 6.28 -1.08 -27.14
C ASP A 562 4.81 -0.57 -27.16
N LYS A 563 4.39 0.08 -26.07
CA LYS A 563 3.02 0.60 -25.86
C LYS A 563 1.94 -0.47 -25.74
N THR A 564 2.30 -1.74 -25.69
CA THR A 564 1.36 -2.86 -25.56
C THR A 564 1.35 -3.34 -24.11
N PRO A 565 0.22 -3.26 -23.41
CA PRO A 565 0.11 -3.77 -22.05
C PRO A 565 -0.05 -5.30 -22.05
N GLU A 566 0.74 -5.98 -21.23
CA GLU A 566 0.67 -7.41 -20.92
C GLU A 566 0.23 -7.57 -19.45
N PRO A 567 -1.07 -7.77 -19.17
CA PRO A 567 -1.53 -8.03 -17.82
C PRO A 567 -1.41 -9.51 -17.46
N VAL A 568 -0.95 -9.80 -16.24
CA VAL A 568 -0.86 -11.15 -15.68
C VAL A 568 -1.43 -11.17 -14.26
N ALA A 569 -2.29 -12.14 -13.99
CA ALA A 569 -2.78 -12.50 -12.66
C ALA A 569 -2.05 -13.74 -12.15
N ASP A 570 -1.77 -13.77 -10.86
CA ASP A 570 -1.05 -14.89 -10.22
C ASP A 570 -1.86 -16.20 -10.28
N PRO A 571 -1.26 -17.31 -10.70
CA PRO A 571 -1.94 -18.60 -10.71
C PRO A 571 -2.23 -19.15 -9.28
N ARG A 572 -1.71 -18.53 -8.24
CA ARG A 572 -1.98 -18.89 -6.83
C ARG A 572 -3.35 -18.42 -6.35
N GLY A 573 -3.86 -17.33 -6.96
CA GLY A 573 -5.17 -16.75 -6.64
C GLY A 573 -6.26 -17.09 -7.65
N ARG A 574 -7.39 -16.37 -7.56
CA ARG A 574 -8.49 -16.44 -8.53
C ARG A 574 -8.56 -15.20 -9.43
N GLY A 575 -7.45 -14.47 -9.48
CA GLY A 575 -7.33 -13.26 -10.26
C GLY A 575 -7.51 -13.47 -11.76
N VAL A 576 -7.95 -12.43 -12.44
CA VAL A 576 -8.15 -12.41 -13.89
C VAL A 576 -7.63 -11.11 -14.50
N THR A 577 -7.42 -11.15 -15.79
CA THR A 577 -6.97 -10.00 -16.57
C THR A 577 -7.96 -9.64 -17.68
N ARG A 578 -7.94 -8.37 -18.09
CA ARG A 578 -8.63 -7.88 -19.31
C ARG A 578 -7.71 -6.95 -20.07
N VAL A 579 -7.78 -7.02 -21.41
CA VAL A 579 -7.22 -6.04 -22.34
C VAL A 579 -8.39 -5.43 -23.09
N ILE A 580 -8.56 -4.11 -22.99
CA ILE A 580 -9.74 -3.37 -23.46
C ILE A 580 -9.30 -2.37 -24.52
N GLN A 581 -9.78 -2.55 -25.75
CA GLN A 581 -9.50 -1.71 -26.92
C GLN A 581 -10.16 -0.34 -26.84
#